data_0287bce2c8466aebdeecf1509fde0979
#
_entry.id   0287bce2c8466aebdeecf1509fde0979
#
_cell.length_a   1.000
_cell.length_b   1.000
_cell.length_c   1.000
_cell.angle_alpha   90.00
_cell.angle_beta   90.00
_cell.angle_gamma   90.00
#
_symmetry.space_group_name_H-M   'P 1'
#
loop_
_entity.id
_entity.type
_entity.pdbx_description
1 polymer ?
#
loop_
_entity_poly.entity_id
_entity_poly.type
_entity_poly.pdbx_seq_one_letter_code
_entity_poly.pdbx_strand_id
1 'polypeptide(L)'
;MKKILFVCHGNICRSQMAEYVMKDLVKKADLEGQLQIASAATSLEEIGNPVYPPARRKLAEHGISCDGHAARQLRSSDYEEYDLLIGMDMANLRNMYRACGGDPDGKIHLLMEYADRRKWPPREPSGAGRVGRGEARKRSEFSPQAETEKSRLCFDEVADPWYTGDFDATWRDVLAGCQGLLDELIYRGRTIDG
;
A
#
# COMPACT_ATOMS: atom_id res chain seq x y z
N MET A 1 -11.88 -18.60 -0.58
CA MET A 1 -11.95 -17.17 -0.23
C MET A 1 -10.51 -16.68 -0.09
N LYS A 2 -10.12 -15.71 -0.93
CA LYS A 2 -8.74 -15.18 -0.91
C LYS A 2 -8.61 -14.08 0.14
N LYS A 3 -7.50 -14.07 0.90
CA LYS A 3 -7.29 -13.13 2.00
C LYS A 3 -6.17 -12.14 1.66
N ILE A 4 -6.43 -10.84 1.81
CA ILE A 4 -5.51 -9.75 1.47
C ILE A 4 -5.30 -8.87 2.69
N LEU A 5 -4.03 -8.59 3.02
CA LEU A 5 -3.62 -7.74 4.11
C LEU A 5 -2.86 -6.52 3.58
N PHE A 6 -3.42 -5.33 3.74
CA PHE A 6 -2.74 -4.07 3.44
C PHE A 6 -1.90 -3.61 4.64
N VAL A 7 -0.65 -3.23 4.39
CA VAL A 7 0.29 -2.89 5.47
C VAL A 7 0.94 -1.54 5.22
N CYS A 8 0.94 -0.66 6.24
CA CYS A 8 1.72 0.57 6.24
C CYS A 8 2.42 0.77 7.59
N HIS A 9 3.01 1.94 7.86
CA HIS A 9 3.72 2.18 9.10
C HIS A 9 2.78 2.11 10.32
N GLY A 10 1.79 3.00 10.41
CA GLY A 10 0.93 3.16 11.61
C GLY A 10 -0.45 2.53 11.51
N ASN A 11 -0.91 2.04 10.35
CA ASN A 11 -2.25 1.51 10.13
C ASN A 11 -3.40 2.51 10.44
N ILE A 12 -3.17 3.81 10.27
CA ILE A 12 -4.16 4.87 10.47
C ILE A 12 -4.44 5.73 9.21
N CYS A 13 -3.62 5.62 8.16
CA CYS A 13 -3.76 6.39 6.91
C CYS A 13 -3.82 5.47 5.68
N ARG A 14 -2.66 5.15 5.07
CA ARG A 14 -2.55 4.50 3.75
C ARG A 14 -3.16 3.10 3.69
N SER A 15 -2.77 2.20 4.57
CA SER A 15 -3.25 0.81 4.55
C SER A 15 -4.73 0.69 4.82
N GLN A 16 -5.28 1.61 5.62
CA GLN A 16 -6.71 1.68 5.86
C GLN A 16 -7.49 2.23 4.69
N MET A 17 -6.99 3.31 4.07
CA MET A 17 -7.59 3.81 2.84
C MET A 17 -7.63 2.68 1.80
N ALA A 18 -6.54 1.90 1.67
CA ALA A 18 -6.50 0.75 0.77
C ALA A 18 -7.51 -0.34 1.16
N GLU A 19 -7.61 -0.68 2.45
CA GLU A 19 -8.59 -1.65 2.95
C GLU A 19 -10.03 -1.27 2.58
N TYR A 20 -10.44 -0.03 2.91
CA TYR A 20 -11.81 0.39 2.69
C TYR A 20 -12.13 0.67 1.23
N VAL A 21 -11.18 1.20 0.46
CA VAL A 21 -11.32 1.34 -1.01
C VAL A 21 -11.48 -0.04 -1.66
N MET A 22 -10.66 -1.02 -1.27
CA MET A 22 -10.75 -2.37 -1.83
C MET A 22 -12.07 -3.06 -1.44
N LYS A 23 -12.54 -2.90 -0.20
CA LYS A 23 -13.85 -3.40 0.23
C LYS A 23 -15.00 -2.80 -0.60
N ASP A 24 -14.97 -1.50 -0.87
CA ASP A 24 -15.95 -0.82 -1.72
C ASP A 24 -15.92 -1.32 -3.16
N LEU A 25 -14.72 -1.49 -3.74
CA LEU A 25 -14.55 -2.05 -5.09
C LEU A 25 -15.08 -3.48 -5.20
N VAL A 26 -14.75 -4.32 -4.21
CA VAL A 26 -15.21 -5.72 -4.13
C VAL A 26 -16.72 -5.81 -4.02
N LYS A 27 -17.34 -4.93 -3.21
CA LYS A 27 -18.79 -4.81 -3.10
C LYS A 27 -19.43 -4.40 -4.44
N LYS A 28 -18.88 -3.41 -5.12
CA LYS A 28 -19.35 -2.95 -6.43
C LYS A 28 -19.24 -4.02 -7.53
N ALA A 29 -18.33 -4.98 -7.35
CA ALA A 29 -18.11 -6.10 -8.25
C ALA A 29 -18.87 -7.39 -7.86
N ASP A 30 -19.68 -7.35 -6.80
CA ASP A 30 -20.42 -8.51 -6.22
C ASP A 30 -19.49 -9.69 -5.84
N LEU A 31 -18.31 -9.39 -5.27
CA LEU A 31 -17.27 -10.36 -4.91
C LEU A 31 -17.06 -10.48 -3.38
N GLU A 32 -17.95 -9.94 -2.54
CA GLU A 32 -17.79 -9.89 -1.08
C GLU A 32 -17.58 -11.27 -0.45
N GLY A 33 -18.21 -12.32 -0.96
CA GLY A 33 -18.03 -13.70 -0.48
C GLY A 33 -16.73 -14.38 -0.92
N GLN A 34 -15.95 -13.76 -1.82
CA GLN A 34 -14.73 -14.36 -2.42
C GLN A 34 -13.44 -13.77 -1.86
N LEU A 35 -13.48 -12.55 -1.31
CA LEU A 35 -12.32 -11.82 -0.83
C LEU A 35 -12.50 -11.38 0.63
N GLN A 36 -11.51 -11.67 1.48
CA GLN A 36 -11.40 -11.11 2.82
C GLN A 36 -10.29 -10.06 2.83
N ILE A 37 -10.59 -8.86 3.31
CA ILE A 37 -9.69 -7.72 3.25
C ILE A 37 -9.51 -7.15 4.66
N ALA A 38 -8.25 -6.93 5.05
CA ALA A 38 -7.86 -6.35 6.32
C ALA A 38 -6.63 -5.44 6.17
N SER A 39 -6.24 -4.78 7.25
CA SER A 39 -5.00 -4.00 7.29
C SER A 39 -4.25 -4.12 8.62
N ALA A 40 -2.95 -3.79 8.60
CA ALA A 40 -2.08 -3.82 9.76
C ALA A 40 -0.97 -2.76 9.69
N ALA A 41 -0.30 -2.54 10.84
CA ALA A 41 0.84 -1.65 11.01
C ALA A 41 2.15 -2.41 11.08
N THR A 42 3.24 -1.83 10.57
CA THR A 42 4.59 -2.33 10.87
C THR A 42 5.14 -1.78 12.19
N SER A 43 4.57 -0.69 12.75
CA SER A 43 4.96 -0.09 14.02
C SER A 43 3.92 -0.36 15.13
N LEU A 44 4.28 0.02 16.37
CA LEU A 44 3.41 -0.08 17.56
C LEU A 44 2.78 1.26 17.96
N GLU A 45 3.17 2.35 17.31
CA GLU A 45 2.90 3.72 17.76
C GLU A 45 1.41 4.08 17.80
N GLU A 46 0.63 3.50 16.86
CA GLU A 46 -0.77 3.86 16.66
C GLU A 46 -1.75 2.72 17.02
N ILE A 47 -1.30 1.67 17.71
CA ILE A 47 -2.13 0.52 18.02
C ILE A 47 -3.37 0.91 18.82
N GLY A 48 -4.54 0.45 18.36
CA GLY A 48 -5.85 0.78 18.94
C GLY A 48 -6.45 2.08 18.43
N ASN A 49 -5.69 2.93 17.75
CA ASN A 49 -6.19 4.19 17.23
C ASN A 49 -7.13 4.00 16.03
N PRO A 50 -8.15 4.87 15.89
CA PRO A 50 -9.04 4.87 14.73
C PRO A 50 -8.34 5.43 13.49
N VAL A 51 -9.06 5.43 12.37
CA VAL A 51 -8.62 6.09 11.13
C VAL A 51 -8.28 7.55 11.42
N TYR A 52 -7.11 7.99 10.98
CA TYR A 52 -6.67 9.39 11.09
C TYR A 52 -7.72 10.34 10.48
N PRO A 53 -8.13 11.42 11.18
CA PRO A 53 -9.27 12.23 10.76
C PRO A 53 -9.21 12.74 9.31
N PRO A 54 -8.07 13.19 8.75
CA PRO A 54 -7.99 13.56 7.34
C PRO A 54 -8.22 12.40 6.37
N ALA A 55 -7.70 11.20 6.68
CA ALA A 55 -7.95 10.00 5.88
C ALA A 55 -9.43 9.60 5.90
N ARG A 56 -10.06 9.69 7.10
CA ARG A 56 -11.50 9.46 7.27
C ARG A 56 -12.33 10.43 6.43
N ARG A 57 -11.96 11.74 6.44
CA ARG A 57 -12.64 12.73 5.58
C ARG A 57 -12.52 12.39 4.11
N LYS A 58 -11.32 12.00 3.67
CA LYS A 58 -11.08 11.62 2.27
C LYS A 58 -11.92 10.42 1.85
N LEU A 59 -12.03 9.39 2.66
CA LEU A 59 -12.92 8.25 2.41
C LEU A 59 -14.39 8.69 2.34
N ALA A 60 -14.83 9.55 3.27
CA ALA A 60 -16.21 10.05 3.32
C ALA A 60 -16.57 10.90 2.08
N GLU A 61 -15.64 11.68 1.51
CA GLU A 61 -15.82 12.42 0.25
C GLU A 61 -16.22 11.49 -0.92
N HIS A 62 -15.82 10.22 -0.84
CA HIS A 62 -16.16 9.18 -1.82
C HIS A 62 -17.27 8.22 -1.36
N GLY A 63 -17.97 8.57 -0.27
CA GLY A 63 -19.09 7.78 0.25
C GLY A 63 -18.68 6.49 0.96
N ILE A 64 -17.41 6.37 1.36
CA ILE A 64 -16.89 5.18 2.03
C ILE A 64 -16.82 5.41 3.54
N SER A 65 -17.58 4.61 4.32
CA SER A 65 -17.47 4.58 5.79
C SER A 65 -16.29 3.70 6.20
N CYS A 66 -15.61 4.14 7.26
CA CYS A 66 -14.50 3.41 7.89
C CYS A 66 -14.72 3.25 9.41
N ASP A 67 -15.96 3.15 9.83
CA ASP A 67 -16.33 2.99 11.23
C ASP A 67 -15.87 1.64 11.80
N GLY A 68 -15.52 1.63 13.09
CA GLY A 68 -15.13 0.41 13.80
C GLY A 68 -13.67 -0.02 13.58
N HIS A 69 -12.87 0.72 12.83
CA HIS A 69 -11.46 0.41 12.68
C HIS A 69 -10.66 0.73 13.96
N ALA A 70 -9.76 -0.18 14.30
CA ALA A 70 -8.71 0.02 15.29
C ALA A 70 -7.38 -0.51 14.74
N ALA A 71 -6.35 0.32 14.73
CA ALA A 71 -5.04 -0.06 14.22
C ALA A 71 -4.49 -1.28 14.96
N ARG A 72 -3.98 -2.27 14.23
CA ARG A 72 -3.32 -3.46 14.78
C ARG A 72 -1.94 -3.67 14.21
N GLN A 73 -1.09 -4.33 14.96
CA GLN A 73 0.24 -4.67 14.46
C GLN A 73 0.20 -5.88 13.53
N LEU A 74 1.10 -5.88 12.54
CA LEU A 74 1.46 -7.04 11.72
C LEU A 74 2.14 -8.09 12.61
N ARG A 75 1.71 -9.35 12.51
CA ARG A 75 2.27 -10.51 13.22
C ARG A 75 2.90 -11.48 12.24
N SER A 76 3.86 -12.27 12.69
CA SER A 76 4.45 -13.32 11.84
C SER A 76 3.42 -14.33 11.35
N SER A 77 2.38 -14.63 12.16
CA SER A 77 1.27 -15.50 11.78
C SER A 77 0.40 -14.95 10.66
N ASP A 78 0.41 -13.63 10.40
CA ASP A 78 -0.32 -13.05 9.27
C ASP A 78 0.23 -13.57 7.92
N TYR A 79 1.51 -13.94 7.85
CA TYR A 79 2.08 -14.51 6.64
C TYR A 79 1.43 -15.85 6.26
N GLU A 80 1.14 -16.68 7.25
CA GLU A 80 0.45 -17.96 7.03
C GLU A 80 -1.06 -17.75 6.77
N GLU A 81 -1.64 -16.75 7.39
CA GLU A 81 -3.09 -16.50 7.32
C GLU A 81 -3.54 -15.86 6.00
N TYR A 82 -2.71 -14.96 5.43
CA TYR A 82 -3.08 -14.19 4.24
C TYR A 82 -2.39 -14.72 2.97
N ASP A 83 -3.11 -14.62 1.84
CA ASP A 83 -2.61 -15.00 0.52
C ASP A 83 -1.75 -13.92 -0.11
N LEU A 84 -2.04 -12.64 0.21
CA LEU A 84 -1.28 -11.48 -0.24
C LEU A 84 -1.09 -10.49 0.92
N LEU A 85 0.14 -9.99 1.06
CA LEU A 85 0.52 -8.93 1.98
C LEU A 85 1.01 -7.74 1.15
N ILE A 86 0.30 -6.61 1.22
CA ILE A 86 0.50 -5.48 0.30
C ILE A 86 1.02 -4.26 1.07
N GLY A 87 2.27 -3.88 0.83
CA GLY A 87 2.91 -2.69 1.40
C GLY A 87 2.64 -1.44 0.58
N MET A 88 2.82 -0.27 1.21
CA MET A 88 2.60 1.04 0.56
C MET A 88 3.90 1.64 0.01
N ASP A 89 5.04 1.31 0.61
CA ASP A 89 6.37 1.80 0.26
C ASP A 89 7.45 0.76 0.56
N MET A 90 8.68 1.03 0.11
CA MET A 90 9.83 0.14 0.33
C MET A 90 10.21 -0.01 1.81
N ALA A 91 9.90 0.98 2.66
CA ALA A 91 10.13 0.86 4.10
C ALA A 91 9.15 -0.16 4.71
N ASN A 92 7.89 -0.12 4.27
CA ASN A 92 6.91 -1.13 4.67
C ASN A 92 7.35 -2.53 4.22
N LEU A 93 7.78 -2.70 2.97
CA LEU A 93 8.28 -3.99 2.48
C LEU A 93 9.39 -4.56 3.38
N ARG A 94 10.45 -3.77 3.61
CA ARG A 94 11.57 -4.20 4.46
C ARG A 94 11.12 -4.63 5.87
N ASN A 95 10.16 -3.90 6.44
CA ASN A 95 9.62 -4.22 7.76
C ASN A 95 8.75 -5.47 7.74
N MET A 96 7.96 -5.66 6.68
CA MET A 96 7.16 -6.87 6.45
C MET A 96 8.05 -8.10 6.32
N TYR A 97 9.11 -8.07 5.51
CA TYR A 97 10.08 -9.15 5.39
C TYR A 97 10.69 -9.53 6.76
N ARG A 98 11.02 -8.54 7.60
CA ARG A 98 11.55 -8.80 8.95
C ARG A 98 10.50 -9.41 9.88
N ALA A 99 9.28 -8.88 9.89
CA ALA A 99 8.20 -9.34 10.76
C ALA A 99 7.73 -10.75 10.41
N CYS A 100 7.73 -11.10 9.13
CA CYS A 100 7.29 -12.39 8.61
C CYS A 100 8.43 -13.44 8.53
N GLY A 101 9.67 -13.04 8.75
CA GLY A 101 10.83 -13.96 8.64
C GLY A 101 11.27 -14.25 7.22
N GLY A 102 10.88 -13.42 6.25
CA GLY A 102 11.13 -13.57 4.82
C GLY A 102 9.85 -13.63 3.99
N ASP A 103 9.98 -14.04 2.73
CA ASP A 103 8.86 -14.21 1.80
C ASP A 103 9.07 -15.43 0.89
N PRO A 104 9.08 -16.66 1.46
CA PRO A 104 9.35 -17.87 0.70
C PRO A 104 8.30 -18.17 -0.37
N ASP A 105 7.06 -17.73 -0.18
CA ASP A 105 5.94 -18.01 -1.09
C ASP A 105 5.67 -16.86 -2.08
N GLY A 106 6.43 -15.75 -2.01
CA GLY A 106 6.25 -14.60 -2.88
C GLY A 106 4.90 -13.89 -2.68
N LYS A 107 4.48 -13.70 -1.41
CA LYS A 107 3.19 -13.08 -1.04
C LYS A 107 3.29 -11.57 -0.78
N ILE A 108 4.51 -11.04 -0.60
CA ILE A 108 4.75 -9.64 -0.19
C ILE A 108 5.01 -8.76 -1.41
N HIS A 109 4.13 -7.81 -1.66
CA HIS A 109 4.14 -6.92 -2.83
C HIS A 109 3.95 -5.46 -2.46
N LEU A 110 4.27 -4.55 -3.38
CA LEU A 110 3.85 -3.14 -3.31
C LEU A 110 2.50 -2.95 -3.99
N LEU A 111 1.64 -2.11 -3.40
CA LEU A 111 0.33 -1.80 -3.98
C LEU A 111 0.45 -1.23 -5.40
N MET A 112 1.44 -0.37 -5.64
CA MET A 112 1.64 0.29 -6.93
C MET A 112 2.18 -0.62 -8.03
N GLU A 113 2.61 -1.86 -7.74
CA GLU A 113 2.93 -2.88 -8.75
C GLU A 113 1.71 -3.25 -9.61
N TYR A 114 0.52 -3.16 -9.01
CA TYR A 114 -0.75 -3.50 -9.66
C TYR A 114 -1.36 -2.35 -10.47
N ALA A 115 -0.93 -1.10 -10.28
CA ALA A 115 -1.51 0.05 -10.96
C ALA A 115 -1.31 -0.01 -12.49
N ASP A 116 -2.39 0.10 -13.27
CA ASP A 116 -2.28 0.24 -14.73
C ASP A 116 -1.71 1.61 -15.10
N ARG A 117 -0.44 1.65 -15.46
CA ARG A 117 0.29 2.87 -15.77
C ARG A 117 -0.22 3.64 -16.98
N ARG A 118 -1.02 3.02 -17.83
CA ARG A 118 -1.67 3.70 -18.97
C ARG A 118 -2.85 4.55 -18.50
N LYS A 119 -3.58 4.06 -17.49
CA LYS A 119 -4.70 4.79 -16.88
C LYS A 119 -4.21 5.75 -15.78
N TRP A 120 -3.15 5.36 -15.08
CA TRP A 120 -2.60 6.03 -13.90
C TRP A 120 -1.09 6.28 -14.09
N PRO A 121 -0.70 7.26 -14.92
CA PRO A 121 0.73 7.55 -15.13
C PRO A 121 1.38 7.95 -13.80
N PRO A 122 2.67 7.62 -13.61
CA PRO A 122 3.42 8.01 -12.43
C PRO A 122 3.28 9.52 -12.16
N ARG A 123 3.24 9.91 -10.88
CA ARG A 123 3.29 11.33 -10.53
C ARG A 123 4.64 11.90 -10.94
N GLU A 124 4.62 13.09 -11.51
CA GLU A 124 5.87 13.84 -11.64
C GLU A 124 6.46 14.10 -10.25
N PRO A 125 7.79 14.01 -10.07
CA PRO A 125 8.40 14.33 -8.80
C PRO A 125 8.00 15.77 -8.46
N SER A 126 7.18 15.94 -7.40
CA SER A 126 6.87 17.26 -6.86
C SER A 126 8.21 17.93 -6.59
N GLY A 127 8.47 19.03 -7.28
CA GLY A 127 9.76 19.70 -7.35
C GLY A 127 10.42 19.73 -5.98
N ALA A 128 11.57 19.08 -5.88
CA ALA A 128 12.36 19.02 -4.67
C ALA A 128 12.56 20.45 -4.17
N GLY A 129 11.88 20.78 -3.06
CA GLY A 129 12.21 21.97 -2.31
C GLY A 129 13.72 21.97 -2.14
N ARG A 130 14.38 23.05 -2.58
CA ARG A 130 15.82 23.24 -2.45
C ARG A 130 16.22 23.03 -0.99
N VAL A 131 16.62 21.82 -0.67
CA VAL A 131 17.33 21.53 0.58
C VAL A 131 18.72 22.12 0.40
N GLY A 132 19.08 23.06 1.26
CA GLY A 132 20.34 23.79 1.26
C GLY A 132 21.55 22.86 1.16
N ARG A 133 22.57 23.35 0.47
CA ARG A 133 23.90 22.74 0.40
C ARG A 133 24.46 22.52 1.81
N GLY A 134 24.48 21.27 2.22
CA GLY A 134 25.15 20.78 3.41
C GLY A 134 25.93 19.51 3.10
N GLU A 135 27.24 19.66 3.11
CA GLU A 135 28.32 18.68 3.25
C GLU A 135 28.25 17.33 2.51
N ALA A 136 29.16 17.19 1.57
CA ALA A 136 29.50 15.97 0.85
C ALA A 136 29.92 14.84 1.80
N ARG A 137 29.04 13.87 2.04
CA ARG A 137 29.42 12.56 2.59
C ARG A 137 30.01 11.70 1.48
N LYS A 138 31.19 11.17 1.75
CA LYS A 138 32.01 10.31 0.86
C LYS A 138 31.16 9.22 0.20
N ARG A 139 31.20 9.17 -1.12
CA ARG A 139 30.66 8.10 -1.97
C ARG A 139 31.40 6.79 -1.65
N SER A 140 30.67 5.80 -1.14
CA SER A 140 31.05 4.41 -1.28
C SER A 140 30.53 3.93 -2.63
N GLU A 141 31.36 3.18 -3.35
CA GLU A 141 31.14 2.67 -4.69
C GLU A 141 29.79 1.95 -4.84
N PHE A 142 28.87 2.57 -5.58
CA PHE A 142 27.59 1.95 -5.94
C PHE A 142 27.49 1.89 -7.47
N SER A 143 27.19 0.71 -8.00
CA SER A 143 27.14 0.43 -9.45
C SER A 143 26.06 1.27 -10.16
N PRO A 144 26.31 1.78 -11.39
CA PRO A 144 25.32 2.56 -12.16
C PRO A 144 24.00 1.84 -12.46
N GLN A 145 23.99 0.51 -12.45
CA GLN A 145 22.78 -0.31 -12.63
C GLN A 145 21.82 -0.22 -11.44
N ALA A 146 22.35 -0.05 -10.22
CA ALA A 146 21.55 0.11 -9.01
C ALA A 146 20.88 1.50 -8.91
N GLU A 147 21.43 2.53 -9.54
CA GLU A 147 20.80 3.86 -9.58
C GLU A 147 19.59 3.92 -10.51
N THR A 148 19.59 3.15 -11.61
CA THR A 148 18.47 3.08 -12.56
C THR A 148 17.28 2.32 -11.97
N GLU A 149 17.53 1.27 -11.21
CA GLU A 149 16.52 0.50 -10.50
C GLU A 149 15.93 1.29 -9.33
N LYS A 150 16.78 1.99 -8.57
CA LYS A 150 16.37 2.86 -7.45
C LYS A 150 15.56 4.07 -7.91
N SER A 151 15.84 4.61 -9.09
CA SER A 151 15.07 5.68 -9.72
C SER A 151 13.69 5.20 -10.18
N ARG A 152 13.54 3.96 -10.66
CA ARG A 152 12.25 3.35 -11.01
C ARG A 152 11.39 3.08 -9.78
N LEU A 153 11.98 2.59 -8.69
CA LEU A 153 11.28 2.27 -7.44
C LEU A 153 10.69 3.51 -6.74
N CYS A 154 11.27 4.70 -6.96
CA CYS A 154 10.81 5.94 -6.32
C CYS A 154 9.42 6.41 -6.80
N PHE A 155 8.96 5.91 -7.96
CA PHE A 155 7.65 6.26 -8.55
C PHE A 155 6.56 5.21 -8.30
N ASP A 156 6.89 4.13 -7.63
CA ASP A 156 6.03 2.97 -7.43
C ASP A 156 5.53 2.86 -5.98
N GLU A 157 5.54 3.95 -5.23
CA GLU A 157 5.10 4.01 -3.84
C GLU A 157 3.83 4.84 -3.69
N VAL A 158 2.95 4.43 -2.78
CA VAL A 158 1.79 5.23 -2.37
C VAL A 158 2.27 6.47 -1.63
N ALA A 159 1.82 7.65 -2.05
CA ALA A 159 2.15 8.90 -1.38
C ALA A 159 1.87 8.83 0.12
N ASP A 160 2.86 9.26 0.93
CA ASP A 160 2.65 9.30 2.37
C ASP A 160 2.07 10.65 2.80
N PRO A 161 0.78 10.70 3.18
CA PRO A 161 0.10 11.93 3.54
C PRO A 161 0.53 12.45 4.91
N TRP A 162 1.22 11.64 5.72
CA TRP A 162 1.76 12.06 7.02
C TRP A 162 2.80 13.17 6.86
N TYR A 163 3.64 13.06 5.82
CA TYR A 163 4.69 14.05 5.54
C TYR A 163 4.23 15.17 4.61
N THR A 164 3.34 14.87 3.67
CA THR A 164 2.94 15.82 2.63
C THR A 164 1.66 16.57 2.94
N GLY A 165 0.77 16.00 3.76
CA GLY A 165 -0.60 16.47 3.94
C GLY A 165 -1.49 16.24 2.73
N ASP A 166 -0.96 15.66 1.65
CA ASP A 166 -1.67 15.47 0.37
C ASP A 166 -2.44 14.14 0.35
N PHE A 167 -3.65 14.17 0.85
CA PHE A 167 -4.57 13.02 0.84
C PHE A 167 -5.17 12.76 -0.54
N ASP A 168 -5.16 13.73 -1.46
CA ASP A 168 -5.61 13.52 -2.84
C ASP A 168 -4.62 12.65 -3.60
N ALA A 169 -3.33 12.91 -3.46
CA ALA A 169 -2.29 12.06 -4.03
C ALA A 169 -2.37 10.63 -3.48
N THR A 170 -2.52 10.48 -2.16
CA THR A 170 -2.68 9.17 -1.53
C THR A 170 -3.92 8.44 -2.03
N TRP A 171 -5.05 9.11 -2.11
CA TRP A 171 -6.29 8.55 -2.64
C TRP A 171 -6.13 8.03 -4.07
N ARG A 172 -5.54 8.87 -4.94
CA ARG A 172 -5.28 8.52 -6.33
C ARG A 172 -4.44 7.23 -6.46
N ASP A 173 -3.35 7.16 -5.71
CA ASP A 173 -2.44 6.01 -5.75
C ASP A 173 -3.12 4.75 -5.19
N VAL A 174 -3.82 4.86 -4.06
CA VAL A 174 -4.56 3.76 -3.45
C VAL A 174 -5.64 3.25 -4.39
N LEU A 175 -6.42 4.14 -4.99
CA LEU A 175 -7.47 3.74 -5.93
C LEU A 175 -6.87 3.02 -7.15
N ALA A 176 -5.80 3.56 -7.73
CA ALA A 176 -5.12 2.96 -8.88
C ALA A 176 -4.60 1.55 -8.58
N GLY A 177 -3.91 1.38 -7.44
CA GLY A 177 -3.37 0.08 -7.03
C GLY A 177 -4.47 -0.93 -6.70
N CYS A 178 -5.52 -0.50 -5.96
CA CYS A 178 -6.64 -1.39 -5.62
C CYS A 178 -7.43 -1.84 -6.84
N GLN A 179 -7.67 -0.96 -7.82
CA GLN A 179 -8.34 -1.33 -9.07
C GLN A 179 -7.52 -2.36 -9.86
N GLY A 180 -6.22 -2.12 -10.03
CA GLY A 180 -5.35 -3.07 -10.75
C GLY A 180 -5.22 -4.40 -10.03
N LEU A 181 -5.14 -4.41 -8.70
CA LEU A 181 -5.13 -5.63 -7.90
C LEU A 181 -6.45 -6.42 -8.07
N LEU A 182 -7.59 -5.75 -8.03
CA LEU A 182 -8.88 -6.40 -8.24
C LEU A 182 -8.99 -6.98 -9.66
N ASP A 183 -8.61 -6.21 -10.68
CA ASP A 183 -8.61 -6.66 -12.08
C ASP A 183 -7.75 -7.92 -12.25
N GLU A 184 -6.56 -7.97 -11.65
CA GLU A 184 -5.68 -9.14 -11.68
C GLU A 184 -6.30 -10.36 -10.99
N LEU A 185 -6.91 -10.16 -9.83
CA LEU A 185 -7.58 -11.24 -9.09
C LEU A 185 -8.75 -11.83 -9.86
N ILE A 186 -9.56 -10.99 -10.53
CA ILE A 186 -10.67 -11.43 -11.38
C ILE A 186 -10.15 -12.17 -12.60
N TYR A 187 -9.09 -11.66 -13.25
CA TYR A 187 -8.50 -12.30 -14.43
C TYR A 187 -7.93 -13.69 -14.10
N ARG A 188 -7.16 -13.80 -13.02
CA ARG A 188 -6.60 -15.09 -12.55
C ARG A 188 -7.70 -16.05 -12.10
N GLY A 189 -8.79 -15.56 -11.51
CA GLY A 189 -9.95 -16.39 -11.14
C GLY A 189 -10.65 -17.00 -12.36
N ARG A 190 -10.78 -16.25 -13.46
CA ARG A 190 -11.39 -16.75 -14.71
C ARG A 190 -10.55 -17.80 -15.44
N THR A 191 -9.23 -17.82 -15.24
CA THR A 191 -8.33 -18.80 -15.87
C THR A 191 -8.27 -20.14 -15.14
N ILE A 192 -8.85 -20.25 -13.92
CA ILE A 192 -8.87 -21.49 -13.12
C ILE A 192 -10.17 -22.29 -13.37
N ASP A 193 -11.23 -21.64 -13.83
CA ASP A 193 -12.56 -22.27 -14.09
C ASP A 193 -12.80 -22.58 -15.58
N GLY A 194 -11.76 -22.56 -16.41
CA GLY A 194 -11.82 -22.81 -17.86
C GLY A 194 -11.18 -24.12 -18.28
#